data_1049963c8edcbe7d766cb2d6c11a405a
#
_entry.id   1049963c8edcbe7d766cb2d6c11a405a
#
_cell.length_a   1.000
_cell.length_b   1.000
_cell.length_c   1.000
_cell.angle_alpha   90.00
_cell.angle_beta   90.00
_cell.angle_gamma   90.00
#
_symmetry.space_group_name_H-M   'P 1'
#
loop_
_entity.id
_entity.type
_entity.pdbx_description
1 polymer ?
#
loop_
_entity_poly.entity_id
_entity_poly.type
_entity_poly.pdbx_seq_one_letter_code
_entity_poly.pdbx_strand_id
1 'polypeptide(L)'
;VDTFFKISERNSSVGNEVIGGLTTFLAMSYIIAVNPQMLVAAGMPFEAALTATCIGAAIMTIAMGLIANRPVALASGMGINAIVAYTLCLGGVNVDWRVAMAIVMLEGVVIFILVACGLRKAVMDAIPASLRHAIGIGIGLFIAFIGLKGGGVIVSSESTLLTLGDLSSPVAIVSIVAIAIAVILQVLNVKGGLLISIIAATIVGIPLGVTPLPTSWNFGLDFSAFAAPFQTIPGTDTMAIVQVFLQPALLLFVFSLLMSDFFDTMGTVVAVGQRGEFADKDGNVEDIQPILMVDSAAAAVGGFCGASSITTFVESASGAAAGARTGLSNIVVGLLFVVFAFFAPVIGMVSSSATCGALVVVGYLMLSDVAHIDWENIEHAFPAFACIMGIPMTYSITNGIGFGFISYVVIMLVTGRAKEVKPLMWVASLAFLLMFILA
;
A
#
# COMPACT_ATOMS: atom_id res chain seq x y z
N VAL A 1 -8.23 2.36 31.70
CA VAL A 1 -7.41 1.94 30.57
C VAL A 1 -7.42 0.41 30.47
N ASP A 2 -7.02 -0.30 31.53
CA ASP A 2 -6.94 -1.77 31.52
C ASP A 2 -8.30 -2.44 31.27
N THR A 3 -9.37 -1.95 31.91
CA THR A 3 -10.73 -2.47 31.74
C THR A 3 -11.24 -2.38 30.31
N PHE A 4 -10.86 -1.33 29.58
CA PHE A 4 -11.28 -1.12 28.19
C PHE A 4 -10.42 -1.92 27.21
N PHE A 5 -9.10 -1.84 27.34
CA PHE A 5 -8.17 -2.50 26.42
C PHE A 5 -7.89 -3.97 26.78
N LYS A 6 -8.28 -4.43 27.98
CA LYS A 6 -8.04 -5.80 28.47
C LYS A 6 -6.55 -6.17 28.49
N ILE A 7 -5.71 -5.23 28.93
CA ILE A 7 -4.25 -5.35 28.88
C ILE A 7 -3.77 -6.54 29.70
N SER A 8 -4.27 -6.63 30.95
CA SER A 8 -3.91 -7.73 31.88
C SER A 8 -4.44 -9.09 31.38
N GLU A 9 -5.66 -9.15 30.80
CA GLU A 9 -6.22 -10.38 30.23
C GLU A 9 -5.39 -10.93 29.07
N ARG A 10 -4.71 -10.04 28.31
CA ARG A 10 -3.87 -10.39 27.17
C ARG A 10 -2.38 -10.47 27.50
N ASN A 11 -2.03 -10.68 28.77
CA ASN A 11 -0.67 -10.82 29.25
C ASN A 11 0.27 -9.67 28.82
N SER A 12 -0.23 -8.44 28.76
CA SER A 12 0.53 -7.23 28.40
C SER A 12 0.60 -6.26 29.58
N SER A 13 1.28 -5.15 29.39
CA SER A 13 1.37 -4.02 30.31
C SER A 13 1.30 -2.71 29.53
N VAL A 14 0.92 -1.61 30.20
CA VAL A 14 0.92 -0.28 29.58
C VAL A 14 2.30 0.06 28.98
N GLY A 15 3.39 -0.33 29.67
CA GLY A 15 4.76 -0.15 29.18
C GLY A 15 5.01 -0.91 27.87
N ASN A 16 4.59 -2.18 27.80
CA ASN A 16 4.73 -3.00 26.57
C ASN A 16 3.90 -2.44 25.42
N GLU A 17 2.69 -1.96 25.70
CA GLU A 17 1.84 -1.32 24.68
C GLU A 17 2.46 -0.05 24.12
N VAL A 18 3.03 0.81 24.99
CA VAL A 18 3.72 2.03 24.55
C VAL A 18 4.99 1.70 23.74
N ILE A 19 5.81 0.77 24.22
CA ILE A 19 7.02 0.33 23.51
C ILE A 19 6.65 -0.33 22.18
N GLY A 20 5.61 -1.17 22.16
CA GLY A 20 5.11 -1.79 20.94
C GLY A 20 4.57 -0.76 19.95
N GLY A 21 3.81 0.23 20.43
CA GLY A 21 3.33 1.33 19.59
C GLY A 21 4.47 2.16 18.99
N LEU A 22 5.48 2.54 19.79
CA LEU A 22 6.68 3.23 19.31
C LEU A 22 7.44 2.38 18.28
N THR A 23 7.56 1.07 18.52
CA THR A 23 8.23 0.14 17.61
C THR A 23 7.49 0.03 16.27
N THR A 24 6.16 -0.10 16.31
CA THR A 24 5.32 -0.10 15.11
C THR A 24 5.47 1.21 14.34
N PHE A 25 5.34 2.36 15.03
CA PHE A 25 5.48 3.66 14.40
C PHE A 25 6.84 3.82 13.71
N LEU A 26 7.95 3.49 14.38
CA LEU A 26 9.28 3.57 13.79
C LEU A 26 9.44 2.67 12.57
N ALA A 27 8.82 1.49 12.58
CA ALA A 27 8.88 0.57 11.45
C ALA A 27 8.10 1.08 10.22
N MET A 28 6.94 1.72 10.44
CA MET A 28 6.05 2.17 9.35
C MET A 28 6.17 3.67 9.00
N SER A 29 6.92 4.45 9.78
CA SER A 29 7.00 5.92 9.62
C SER A 29 7.60 6.39 8.29
N TYR A 30 8.29 5.51 7.56
CA TYR A 30 8.76 5.82 6.21
C TYR A 30 7.63 6.24 5.26
N ILE A 31 6.39 5.79 5.54
CA ILE A 31 5.22 6.14 4.73
C ILE A 31 4.91 7.65 4.74
N ILE A 32 5.30 8.34 5.81
CA ILE A 32 5.14 9.79 5.94
C ILE A 32 5.93 10.55 4.86
N ALA A 33 7.06 9.98 4.42
CA ALA A 33 7.84 10.54 3.33
C ALA A 33 7.45 9.96 1.97
N VAL A 34 7.21 8.66 1.89
CA VAL A 34 6.97 7.96 0.62
C VAL A 34 5.61 8.28 0.02
N ASN A 35 4.53 8.24 0.82
CA ASN A 35 3.19 8.44 0.27
C ASN A 35 2.98 9.86 -0.30
N PRO A 36 3.36 10.95 0.39
CA PRO A 36 3.23 12.28 -0.18
C PRO A 36 4.01 12.44 -1.50
N GLN A 37 5.20 11.84 -1.65
CA GLN A 37 5.95 11.89 -2.91
C GLN A 37 5.20 11.20 -4.04
N MET A 38 4.58 10.04 -3.80
CA MET A 38 3.77 9.34 -4.79
C MET A 38 2.54 10.17 -5.20
N LEU A 39 1.87 10.80 -4.23
CA LEU A 39 0.69 11.63 -4.50
C LEU A 39 1.04 12.96 -5.18
N VAL A 40 2.21 13.52 -4.89
CA VAL A 40 2.74 14.68 -5.64
C VAL A 40 2.99 14.31 -7.11
N ALA A 41 3.52 13.12 -7.38
CA ALA A 41 3.64 12.63 -8.75
C ALA A 41 2.27 12.53 -9.46
N ALA A 42 1.19 12.24 -8.71
CA ALA A 42 -0.18 12.27 -9.20
C ALA A 42 -0.77 13.68 -9.41
N GLY A 43 -0.04 14.74 -9.03
CA GLY A 43 -0.46 16.14 -9.17
C GLY A 43 -1.08 16.77 -7.91
N MET A 44 -0.99 16.10 -6.75
CA MET A 44 -1.47 16.64 -5.48
C MET A 44 -0.43 17.57 -4.84
N PRO A 45 -0.83 18.68 -4.17
CA PRO A 45 0.09 19.50 -3.39
C PRO A 45 0.74 18.70 -2.26
N PHE A 46 2.04 18.89 -2.02
CA PHE A 46 2.80 18.11 -1.02
C PHE A 46 2.25 18.23 0.39
N GLU A 47 1.94 19.46 0.84
CA GLU A 47 1.42 19.72 2.18
C GLU A 47 0.05 19.07 2.41
N ALA A 48 -0.82 19.10 1.38
CA ALA A 48 -2.11 18.43 1.40
C ALA A 48 -1.95 16.90 1.45
N ALA A 49 -1.05 16.33 0.63
CA ALA A 49 -0.77 14.91 0.62
C ALA A 49 -0.19 14.42 1.96
N LEU A 50 0.70 15.19 2.57
CA LEU A 50 1.27 14.88 3.89
C LEU A 50 0.21 14.95 4.99
N THR A 51 -0.58 16.03 5.02
CA THR A 51 -1.67 16.18 6.00
C THR A 51 -2.67 15.03 5.88
N ALA A 52 -3.11 14.71 4.66
CA ALA A 52 -4.02 13.61 4.40
C ALA A 52 -3.42 12.27 4.88
N THR A 53 -2.17 11.99 4.54
CA THR A 53 -1.46 10.77 4.94
C THR A 53 -1.41 10.62 6.45
N CYS A 54 -0.96 11.65 7.15
CA CYS A 54 -0.77 11.59 8.61
C CYS A 54 -2.10 11.58 9.36
N ILE A 55 -3.02 12.47 9.03
CA ILE A 55 -4.31 12.58 9.74
C ILE A 55 -5.20 11.38 9.43
N GLY A 56 -5.24 10.92 8.16
CA GLY A 56 -5.97 9.72 7.79
C GLY A 56 -5.46 8.48 8.53
N ALA A 57 -4.13 8.27 8.53
CA ALA A 57 -3.51 7.17 9.28
C ALA A 57 -3.78 7.27 10.78
N ALA A 58 -3.70 8.46 11.37
CA ALA A 58 -3.96 8.68 12.78
C ALA A 58 -5.40 8.30 13.16
N ILE A 59 -6.39 8.84 12.43
CA ILE A 59 -7.81 8.57 12.69
C ILE A 59 -8.10 7.08 12.60
N MET A 60 -7.67 6.41 11.54
CA MET A 60 -8.02 5.01 11.31
C MET A 60 -7.23 4.05 12.19
N THR A 61 -5.97 4.36 12.52
CA THR A 61 -5.20 3.57 13.49
C THR A 61 -5.79 3.69 14.90
N ILE A 62 -6.21 4.88 15.32
CA ILE A 62 -6.91 5.07 16.60
C ILE A 62 -8.25 4.31 16.58
N ALA A 63 -9.02 4.41 15.50
CA ALA A 63 -10.28 3.67 15.34
C ALA A 63 -10.07 2.16 15.44
N MET A 64 -9.01 1.61 14.82
CA MET A 64 -8.66 0.20 14.94
C MET A 64 -8.35 -0.17 16.41
N GLY A 65 -7.61 0.68 17.10
CA GLY A 65 -7.32 0.49 18.53
C GLY A 65 -8.56 0.48 19.41
N LEU A 66 -9.53 1.35 19.14
CA LEU A 66 -10.75 1.49 19.94
C LEU A 66 -11.82 0.44 19.61
N ILE A 67 -11.96 0.06 18.33
CA ILE A 67 -13.05 -0.81 17.85
C ILE A 67 -12.62 -2.27 17.88
N ALA A 68 -11.49 -2.61 17.23
CA ALA A 68 -11.01 -3.99 17.17
C ALA A 68 -10.13 -4.37 18.37
N ASN A 69 -9.59 -3.40 19.08
CA ASN A 69 -8.69 -3.60 20.22
C ASN A 69 -7.57 -4.60 19.93
N ARG A 70 -6.93 -4.51 18.75
CA ARG A 70 -5.79 -5.33 18.32
C ARG A 70 -4.62 -4.43 17.91
N PRO A 71 -3.35 -4.84 18.07
CA PRO A 71 -2.18 -4.02 17.78
C PRO A 71 -1.89 -4.01 16.27
N VAL A 72 -2.84 -3.55 15.47
CA VAL A 72 -2.76 -3.45 14.01
C VAL A 72 -2.90 -1.99 13.61
N ALA A 73 -1.80 -1.38 13.21
CA ALA A 73 -1.79 0.01 12.73
C ALA A 73 -2.15 0.09 11.25
N LEU A 74 -2.71 1.22 10.85
CA LEU A 74 -3.13 1.50 9.48
C LEU A 74 -2.46 2.75 8.94
N ALA A 75 -2.11 2.71 7.66
CA ALA A 75 -1.68 3.87 6.90
C ALA A 75 -1.94 3.64 5.41
N SER A 76 -1.56 4.60 4.56
CA SER A 76 -1.76 4.50 3.11
C SER A 76 -1.01 3.31 2.50
N GLY A 77 -1.73 2.40 1.85
CA GLY A 77 -1.20 1.17 1.26
C GLY A 77 -0.36 1.44 0.03
N MET A 78 0.92 1.04 0.05
CA MET A 78 1.85 1.38 -1.03
C MET A 78 1.47 0.79 -2.39
N GLY A 79 0.91 -0.41 -2.42
CA GLY A 79 0.41 -1.03 -3.65
C GLY A 79 -0.69 -0.20 -4.30
N ILE A 80 -1.66 0.24 -3.51
CA ILE A 80 -2.76 1.06 -4.00
C ILE A 80 -2.28 2.46 -4.39
N ASN A 81 -1.37 3.05 -3.62
CA ASN A 81 -0.76 4.34 -3.96
C ASN A 81 -0.07 4.31 -5.33
N ALA A 82 0.58 3.18 -5.63
CA ALA A 82 1.20 2.98 -6.94
C ALA A 82 0.16 2.89 -8.07
N ILE A 83 -0.99 2.24 -7.85
CA ILE A 83 -2.10 2.24 -8.83
C ILE A 83 -2.63 3.66 -9.02
N VAL A 84 -2.90 4.38 -7.94
CA VAL A 84 -3.40 5.76 -7.97
C VAL A 84 -2.44 6.67 -8.73
N ALA A 85 -1.17 6.72 -8.34
CA ALA A 85 -0.22 7.66 -8.92
C ALA A 85 0.18 7.27 -10.35
N TYR A 86 0.56 6.02 -10.57
CA TYR A 86 1.24 5.61 -11.80
C TYR A 86 0.33 4.92 -12.82
N THR A 87 -0.79 4.36 -12.41
CA THR A 87 -1.74 3.76 -13.35
C THR A 87 -2.88 4.72 -13.68
N LEU A 88 -3.53 5.31 -12.67
CA LEU A 88 -4.68 6.18 -12.86
C LEU A 88 -4.29 7.59 -13.30
N CYS A 89 -3.35 8.25 -12.60
CA CYS A 89 -3.03 9.65 -12.84
C CYS A 89 -1.97 9.85 -13.94
N LEU A 90 -0.86 9.12 -13.88
CA LEU A 90 0.27 9.26 -14.83
C LEU A 90 0.23 8.26 -15.99
N GLY A 91 -0.56 7.21 -15.88
CA GLY A 91 -0.68 6.15 -16.87
C GLY A 91 -1.59 6.49 -18.04
N GLY A 92 -1.94 5.48 -18.84
CA GLY A 92 -2.81 5.62 -20.00
C GLY A 92 -4.22 6.14 -19.70
N VAL A 93 -4.69 6.06 -18.45
CA VAL A 93 -6.00 6.54 -18.01
C VAL A 93 -6.00 8.07 -17.84
N ASN A 94 -4.92 8.63 -17.30
CA ASN A 94 -4.66 10.07 -17.15
C ASN A 94 -5.83 10.86 -16.53
N VAL A 95 -6.33 10.41 -15.39
CA VAL A 95 -7.39 11.12 -14.65
C VAL A 95 -6.81 12.10 -13.62
N ASP A 96 -7.58 13.13 -13.27
CA ASP A 96 -7.24 14.00 -12.13
C ASP A 96 -7.18 13.19 -10.84
N TRP A 97 -6.26 13.55 -9.94
CA TRP A 97 -6.06 12.84 -8.67
C TRP A 97 -7.33 12.80 -7.80
N ARG A 98 -8.26 13.76 -7.92
CA ARG A 98 -9.55 13.76 -7.21
C ARG A 98 -10.44 12.61 -7.68
N VAL A 99 -10.40 12.32 -8.99
CA VAL A 99 -11.12 11.18 -9.57
C VAL A 99 -10.52 9.87 -9.08
N ALA A 100 -9.19 9.78 -9.00
CA ALA A 100 -8.54 8.60 -8.43
C ALA A 100 -8.91 8.41 -6.95
N MET A 101 -9.01 9.48 -6.15
CA MET A 101 -9.49 9.40 -4.76
C MET A 101 -10.96 8.98 -4.68
N ALA A 102 -11.80 9.37 -5.65
CA ALA A 102 -13.18 8.91 -5.74
C ALA A 102 -13.26 7.41 -6.02
N ILE A 103 -12.39 6.88 -6.89
CA ILE A 103 -12.29 5.44 -7.15
C ILE A 103 -11.89 4.69 -5.87
N VAL A 104 -10.90 5.19 -5.12
CA VAL A 104 -10.47 4.62 -3.83
C VAL A 104 -11.60 4.65 -2.80
N MET A 105 -12.32 5.76 -2.69
CA MET A 105 -13.45 5.86 -1.77
C MET A 105 -14.55 4.84 -2.12
N LEU A 106 -14.90 4.71 -3.39
CA LEU A 106 -15.89 3.73 -3.86
C LEU A 106 -15.43 2.29 -3.59
N GLU A 107 -14.16 1.99 -3.82
CA GLU A 107 -13.56 0.71 -3.50
C GLU A 107 -13.76 0.38 -2.01
N GLY A 108 -13.38 1.28 -1.10
CA GLY A 108 -13.55 1.10 0.33
C GLY A 108 -15.00 0.90 0.75
N VAL A 109 -15.95 1.64 0.14
CA VAL A 109 -17.39 1.46 0.39
C VAL A 109 -17.85 0.07 -0.06
N VAL A 110 -17.41 -0.40 -1.22
CA VAL A 110 -17.76 -1.74 -1.74
C VAL A 110 -17.21 -2.83 -0.82
N ILE A 111 -15.93 -2.73 -0.40
CA ILE A 111 -15.34 -3.70 0.56
C ILE A 111 -16.11 -3.68 1.87
N PHE A 112 -16.42 -2.49 2.40
CA PHE A 112 -17.18 -2.37 3.65
C PHE A 112 -18.52 -3.11 3.58
N ILE A 113 -19.26 -2.95 2.48
CA ILE A 113 -20.52 -3.66 2.26
C ILE A 113 -20.28 -5.17 2.19
N LEU A 114 -19.26 -5.64 1.45
CA LEU A 114 -18.94 -7.06 1.34
C LEU A 114 -18.58 -7.69 2.69
N VAL A 115 -17.82 -6.96 3.52
CA VAL A 115 -17.45 -7.40 4.87
C VAL A 115 -18.68 -7.44 5.78
N ALA A 116 -19.53 -6.39 5.75
CA ALA A 116 -20.74 -6.31 6.55
C ALA A 116 -21.74 -7.42 6.20
N CYS A 117 -21.83 -7.80 4.92
CA CYS A 117 -22.68 -8.91 4.45
C CYS A 117 -22.04 -10.30 4.63
N GLY A 118 -20.81 -10.40 5.16
CA GLY A 118 -20.10 -11.66 5.32
C GLY A 118 -19.63 -12.32 4.01
N LEU A 119 -19.67 -11.59 2.89
CA LEU A 119 -19.32 -12.12 1.56
C LEU A 119 -17.81 -12.12 1.30
N ARG A 120 -17.01 -11.52 2.17
CA ARG A 120 -15.55 -11.40 1.98
C ARG A 120 -14.89 -12.76 1.79
N LYS A 121 -15.26 -13.77 2.59
CA LYS A 121 -14.73 -15.13 2.47
C LYS A 121 -15.03 -15.75 1.09
N ALA A 122 -16.23 -15.55 0.56
CA ALA A 122 -16.62 -16.08 -0.74
C ALA A 122 -15.79 -15.48 -1.89
N VAL A 123 -15.44 -14.21 -1.80
CA VAL A 123 -14.56 -13.53 -2.77
C VAL A 123 -13.13 -14.11 -2.69
N MET A 124 -12.62 -14.30 -1.47
CA MET A 124 -11.28 -14.89 -1.26
C MET A 124 -11.18 -16.30 -1.83
N ASP A 125 -12.17 -17.14 -1.53
CA ASP A 125 -12.17 -18.54 -1.95
C ASP A 125 -12.35 -18.69 -3.48
N ALA A 126 -12.76 -17.63 -4.17
CA ALA A 126 -12.93 -17.64 -5.61
C ALA A 126 -11.60 -17.55 -6.39
N ILE A 127 -10.57 -16.94 -5.78
CA ILE A 127 -9.29 -16.71 -6.45
C ILE A 127 -8.26 -17.75 -5.99
N PRO A 128 -7.56 -18.43 -6.93
CA PRO A 128 -6.53 -19.41 -6.59
C PRO A 128 -5.42 -18.82 -5.71
N ALA A 129 -4.94 -19.60 -4.74
CA ALA A 129 -3.91 -19.15 -3.79
C ALA A 129 -2.65 -18.65 -4.50
N SER A 130 -2.18 -19.34 -5.55
CA SER A 130 -1.02 -18.91 -6.33
C SER A 130 -1.17 -17.53 -6.95
N LEU A 131 -2.36 -17.18 -7.44
CA LEU A 131 -2.64 -15.83 -7.96
C LEU A 131 -2.67 -14.77 -6.87
N ARG A 132 -3.18 -15.10 -5.68
CA ARG A 132 -3.17 -14.18 -4.53
C ARG A 132 -1.75 -13.80 -4.14
N HIS A 133 -0.85 -14.79 -4.01
CA HIS A 133 0.58 -14.54 -3.75
C HIS A 133 1.25 -13.79 -4.90
N ALA A 134 0.92 -14.13 -6.15
CA ALA A 134 1.48 -13.50 -7.34
C ALA A 134 1.17 -11.99 -7.41
N ILE A 135 -0.02 -11.57 -7.00
CA ILE A 135 -0.40 -10.15 -6.93
C ILE A 135 0.53 -9.41 -5.96
N GLY A 136 0.71 -9.91 -4.73
CA GLY A 136 1.60 -9.31 -3.75
C GLY A 136 3.05 -9.22 -4.24
N ILE A 137 3.58 -10.30 -4.81
CA ILE A 137 4.94 -10.34 -5.37
C ILE A 137 5.10 -9.32 -6.50
N GLY A 138 4.14 -9.27 -7.44
CA GLY A 138 4.16 -8.34 -8.57
C GLY A 138 4.13 -6.88 -8.11
N ILE A 139 3.31 -6.57 -7.10
CA ILE A 139 3.27 -5.24 -6.46
C ILE A 139 4.61 -4.93 -5.81
N GLY A 140 5.21 -5.86 -5.08
CA GLY A 140 6.52 -5.67 -4.46
C GLY A 140 7.61 -5.35 -5.48
N LEU A 141 7.69 -6.10 -6.59
CA LEU A 141 8.61 -5.83 -7.68
C LEU A 141 8.36 -4.46 -8.33
N PHE A 142 7.11 -4.07 -8.47
CA PHE A 142 6.74 -2.77 -9.03
C PHE A 142 7.15 -1.62 -8.12
N ILE A 143 6.95 -1.74 -6.81
CA ILE A 143 7.39 -0.76 -5.82
C ILE A 143 8.91 -0.59 -5.86
N ALA A 144 9.67 -1.71 -5.88
CA ALA A 144 11.13 -1.66 -6.00
C ALA A 144 11.56 -0.98 -7.32
N PHE A 145 10.90 -1.30 -8.43
CA PHE A 145 11.15 -0.70 -9.73
C PHE A 145 10.91 0.82 -9.73
N ILE A 146 9.80 1.28 -9.13
CA ILE A 146 9.50 2.71 -8.96
C ILE A 146 10.60 3.40 -8.14
N GLY A 147 11.05 2.75 -7.05
CA GLY A 147 12.14 3.26 -6.23
C GLY A 147 13.44 3.44 -7.03
N LEU A 148 13.86 2.41 -7.77
CA LEU A 148 15.06 2.46 -8.60
C LEU A 148 14.98 3.50 -9.72
N LYS A 149 13.80 3.66 -10.34
CA LYS A 149 13.57 4.67 -11.38
C LYS A 149 13.58 6.09 -10.79
N GLY A 150 12.85 6.32 -9.69
CA GLY A 150 12.83 7.61 -8.99
C GLY A 150 14.20 8.01 -8.43
N GLY A 151 15.01 7.03 -8.08
CA GLY A 151 16.40 7.19 -7.61
C GLY A 151 17.44 7.33 -8.72
N GLY A 152 17.04 7.29 -10.00
CA GLY A 152 18.00 7.45 -11.12
C GLY A 152 18.94 6.26 -11.32
N VAL A 153 18.72 5.13 -10.62
CA VAL A 153 19.51 3.90 -10.79
C VAL A 153 19.14 3.20 -12.08
N ILE A 154 17.84 3.21 -12.42
CA ILE A 154 17.31 2.73 -13.69
C ILE A 154 16.66 3.92 -14.41
N VAL A 155 16.95 4.07 -15.69
CA VAL A 155 16.44 5.15 -16.52
C VAL A 155 15.82 4.61 -17.81
N SER A 156 14.95 5.41 -18.43
CA SER A 156 14.38 5.07 -19.75
C SER A 156 15.44 5.13 -20.84
N SER A 157 15.33 4.24 -21.82
CA SER A 157 16.20 4.15 -22.98
C SER A 157 15.35 3.94 -24.24
N GLU A 158 15.60 4.69 -25.30
CA GLU A 158 14.88 4.55 -26.57
C GLU A 158 15.10 3.18 -27.23
N SER A 159 16.30 2.59 -27.03
CA SER A 159 16.67 1.32 -27.66
C SER A 159 16.25 0.08 -26.89
N THR A 160 16.27 0.13 -25.54
CA THR A 160 16.05 -1.03 -24.68
C THR A 160 14.90 -0.86 -23.69
N LEU A 161 14.15 0.25 -23.79
CA LEU A 161 13.12 0.72 -22.86
C LEU A 161 13.69 1.12 -21.50
N LEU A 162 14.57 0.31 -20.93
CA LEU A 162 15.24 0.55 -19.64
C LEU A 162 16.74 0.27 -19.77
N THR A 163 17.52 1.07 -19.07
CA THR A 163 18.97 0.89 -18.94
C THR A 163 19.45 1.35 -17.56
N LEU A 164 20.67 0.96 -17.20
CA LEU A 164 21.34 1.48 -16.01
C LEU A 164 21.59 2.97 -16.19
N GLY A 165 21.23 3.77 -15.17
CA GLY A 165 21.50 5.19 -15.15
C GLY A 165 22.99 5.50 -14.91
N ASP A 166 23.32 6.79 -14.96
CA ASP A 166 24.66 7.24 -14.58
C ASP A 166 24.84 7.15 -13.06
N LEU A 167 25.51 6.07 -12.62
CA LEU A 167 25.75 5.80 -11.20
C LEU A 167 26.71 6.82 -10.54
N SER A 168 27.40 7.65 -11.32
CA SER A 168 28.24 8.74 -10.81
C SER A 168 27.44 10.03 -10.56
N SER A 169 26.19 10.09 -11.00
CA SER A 169 25.32 11.24 -10.76
C SER A 169 24.99 11.39 -9.25
N PRO A 170 24.88 12.62 -8.74
CA PRO A 170 24.53 12.87 -7.33
C PRO A 170 23.24 12.15 -6.89
N VAL A 171 22.25 12.09 -7.76
CA VAL A 171 20.96 11.42 -7.51
C VAL A 171 21.14 9.92 -7.32
N ALA A 172 21.89 9.26 -8.22
CA ALA A 172 22.15 7.83 -8.12
C ALA A 172 23.04 7.48 -6.91
N ILE A 173 24.03 8.33 -6.59
CA ILE A 173 24.87 8.13 -5.39
C ILE A 173 24.02 8.14 -4.12
N VAL A 174 23.13 9.11 -3.94
CA VAL A 174 22.23 9.16 -2.78
C VAL A 174 21.34 7.91 -2.73
N SER A 175 20.84 7.46 -3.87
CA SER A 175 20.01 6.24 -3.94
C SER A 175 20.78 4.98 -3.59
N ILE A 176 22.02 4.83 -4.07
CA ILE A 176 22.87 3.68 -3.75
C ILE A 176 23.17 3.66 -2.24
N VAL A 177 23.49 4.82 -1.66
CA VAL A 177 23.69 4.96 -0.21
C VAL A 177 22.42 4.60 0.56
N ALA A 178 21.25 5.08 0.11
CA ALA A 178 19.97 4.74 0.71
C ALA A 178 19.72 3.23 0.69
N ILE A 179 19.93 2.57 -0.45
CA ILE A 179 19.77 1.11 -0.59
C ILE A 179 20.74 0.37 0.33
N ALA A 180 22.04 0.74 0.31
CA ALA A 180 23.06 0.08 1.12
C ALA A 180 22.72 0.17 2.62
N ILE A 181 22.36 1.35 3.11
CA ILE A 181 22.00 1.55 4.52
C ILE A 181 20.72 0.77 4.85
N ALA A 182 19.69 0.83 4.00
CA ALA A 182 18.45 0.11 4.23
C ALA A 182 18.67 -1.40 4.34
N VAL A 183 19.45 -1.98 3.41
CA VAL A 183 19.79 -3.41 3.41
C VAL A 183 20.62 -3.79 4.65
N ILE A 184 21.64 -3.01 5.00
CA ILE A 184 22.48 -3.27 6.19
C ILE A 184 21.63 -3.27 7.46
N LEU A 185 20.77 -2.24 7.63
CA LEU A 185 19.91 -2.13 8.81
C LEU A 185 18.85 -3.24 8.85
N GLN A 186 18.38 -3.70 7.69
CA GLN A 186 17.46 -4.83 7.59
C GLN A 186 18.15 -6.15 8.02
N VAL A 187 19.40 -6.40 7.56
CA VAL A 187 20.21 -7.57 7.95
C VAL A 187 20.50 -7.56 9.46
N LEU A 188 20.77 -6.39 10.02
CA LEU A 188 21.01 -6.22 11.45
C LEU A 188 19.73 -6.21 12.30
N ASN A 189 18.56 -6.37 11.69
CA ASN A 189 17.24 -6.33 12.34
C ASN A 189 17.02 -5.04 13.17
N VAL A 190 17.52 -3.90 12.70
CA VAL A 190 17.36 -2.61 13.39
C VAL A 190 15.91 -2.12 13.22
N LYS A 191 15.21 -1.95 14.34
CA LYS A 191 13.86 -1.40 14.35
C LYS A 191 13.88 0.03 13.77
N GLY A 192 12.97 0.31 12.82
CA GLY A 192 12.94 1.61 12.13
C GLY A 192 14.08 1.81 11.12
N GLY A 193 14.78 0.75 10.70
CA GLY A 193 15.88 0.80 9.75
C GLY A 193 15.57 1.54 8.46
N LEU A 194 14.36 1.42 7.94
CA LEU A 194 13.90 2.13 6.74
C LEU A 194 13.85 3.65 6.95
N LEU A 195 13.32 4.11 8.09
CA LEU A 195 13.32 5.54 8.43
C LEU A 195 14.76 6.06 8.61
N ILE A 196 15.60 5.31 9.30
CA ILE A 196 17.03 5.68 9.51
C ILE A 196 17.73 5.78 8.15
N SER A 197 17.48 4.87 7.22
CA SER A 197 18.07 4.92 5.87
C SER A 197 17.65 6.17 5.11
N ILE A 198 16.37 6.56 5.18
CA ILE A 198 15.83 7.78 4.57
C ILE A 198 16.51 9.01 5.17
N ILE A 199 16.61 9.10 6.49
CA ILE A 199 17.26 10.23 7.17
C ILE A 199 18.73 10.33 6.78
N ALA A 200 19.46 9.23 6.83
CA ALA A 200 20.88 9.19 6.47
C ALA A 200 21.09 9.60 5.01
N ALA A 201 20.30 9.06 4.08
CA ALA A 201 20.38 9.42 2.66
C ALA A 201 20.01 10.90 2.41
N THR A 202 19.01 11.43 3.13
CA THR A 202 18.64 12.84 3.08
C THR A 202 19.82 13.73 3.52
N ILE A 203 20.51 13.38 4.61
CA ILE A 203 21.67 14.10 5.10
C ILE A 203 22.82 14.05 4.07
N VAL A 204 23.10 12.88 3.50
CA VAL A 204 24.12 12.73 2.45
C VAL A 204 23.75 13.54 1.20
N GLY A 205 22.48 13.65 0.89
CA GLY A 205 21.98 14.43 -0.25
C GLY A 205 22.17 15.95 -0.12
N ILE A 206 22.35 16.49 1.11
CA ILE A 206 22.55 17.94 1.31
C ILE A 206 23.82 18.45 0.60
N PRO A 207 25.02 17.93 0.88
CA PRO A 207 26.24 18.40 0.21
C PRO A 207 26.27 18.09 -1.30
N LEU A 208 25.48 17.11 -1.74
CA LEU A 208 25.38 16.73 -3.15
C LEU A 208 24.33 17.56 -3.92
N GLY A 209 23.61 18.46 -3.27
CA GLY A 209 22.57 19.30 -3.87
C GLY A 209 21.31 18.55 -4.32
N VAL A 210 21.12 17.32 -3.82
CA VAL A 210 19.95 16.45 -4.14
C VAL A 210 18.81 16.68 -3.15
N THR A 211 19.14 17.01 -1.90
CA THR A 211 18.14 17.27 -0.86
C THR A 211 17.61 18.70 -0.99
N PRO A 212 16.30 18.90 -1.24
CA PRO A 212 15.71 20.23 -1.27
C PRO A 212 15.70 20.81 0.16
N LEU A 213 16.25 22.01 0.32
CA LEU A 213 16.17 22.71 1.60
C LEU A 213 14.86 23.52 1.66
N PRO A 214 14.19 23.59 2.82
CA PRO A 214 12.93 24.31 2.94
C PRO A 214 13.15 25.82 2.73
N THR A 215 12.32 26.42 1.90
CA THR A 215 12.32 27.87 1.65
C THR A 215 11.50 28.64 2.68
N SER A 216 10.59 27.96 3.37
CA SER A 216 9.75 28.47 4.45
C SER A 216 9.55 27.42 5.53
N TRP A 217 9.43 27.86 6.78
CA TRP A 217 9.18 27.01 7.94
C TRP A 217 7.71 27.16 8.35
N ASN A 218 6.80 26.67 7.53
CA ASN A 218 5.38 26.64 7.84
C ASN A 218 5.01 25.26 8.41
N PHE A 219 4.59 25.23 9.67
CA PHE A 219 4.16 24.02 10.38
C PHE A 219 2.63 23.88 10.38
N GLY A 220 1.94 24.47 9.41
CA GLY A 220 0.50 24.37 9.24
C GLY A 220 0.05 23.04 8.64
N LEU A 221 -1.24 22.75 8.79
CA LEU A 221 -1.90 21.64 8.11
C LEU A 221 -2.63 22.17 6.87
N ASP A 222 -2.57 21.43 5.77
CA ASP A 222 -3.33 21.72 4.55
C ASP A 222 -4.41 20.63 4.32
N PHE A 223 -5.66 21.03 4.51
CA PHE A 223 -6.81 20.15 4.31
C PHE A 223 -7.44 20.25 2.91
N SER A 224 -6.76 20.87 1.95
CA SER A 224 -7.30 21.05 0.59
C SER A 224 -7.58 19.74 -0.15
N ALA A 225 -6.95 18.64 0.25
CA ALA A 225 -7.21 17.30 -0.28
C ALA A 225 -8.42 16.60 0.36
N PHE A 226 -8.94 17.10 1.49
CA PHE A 226 -10.11 16.50 2.14
C PHE A 226 -11.36 16.67 1.28
N ALA A 227 -12.24 15.66 1.31
CA ALA A 227 -13.42 15.58 0.47
C ALA A 227 -13.11 15.63 -1.05
N ALA A 228 -11.91 15.22 -1.47
CA ALA A 228 -11.49 15.18 -2.88
C ALA A 228 -12.52 14.55 -3.83
N PRO A 229 -13.19 13.43 -3.48
CA PRO A 229 -14.23 12.82 -4.33
C PRO A 229 -15.39 13.76 -4.68
N PHE A 230 -15.67 14.74 -3.82
CA PHE A 230 -16.77 15.69 -3.97
C PHE A 230 -16.34 17.06 -4.49
N GLN A 231 -15.04 17.23 -4.75
CA GLN A 231 -14.52 18.45 -5.37
C GLN A 231 -14.77 18.43 -6.88
N THR A 232 -14.95 19.61 -7.44
CA THR A 232 -15.01 19.78 -8.92
C THR A 232 -13.63 19.60 -9.53
N ILE A 233 -13.59 18.95 -10.69
CA ILE A 233 -12.36 18.75 -11.45
C ILE A 233 -11.98 20.09 -12.10
N PRO A 234 -10.73 20.55 -11.98
CA PRO A 234 -10.30 21.80 -12.60
C PRO A 234 -10.60 21.85 -14.09
N GLY A 235 -11.21 22.96 -14.54
CA GLY A 235 -11.60 23.14 -15.93
C GLY A 235 -12.91 22.46 -16.34
N THR A 236 -13.65 21.87 -15.40
CA THR A 236 -14.97 21.27 -15.65
C THR A 236 -15.95 21.69 -14.55
N ASP A 237 -17.26 21.51 -14.79
CA ASP A 237 -18.32 21.67 -13.79
C ASP A 237 -18.71 20.35 -13.13
N THR A 238 -17.91 19.27 -13.33
CA THR A 238 -18.22 17.92 -12.88
C THR A 238 -17.48 17.59 -11.59
N MET A 239 -18.19 17.05 -10.61
CA MET A 239 -17.56 16.49 -9.41
C MET A 239 -16.75 15.22 -9.74
N ALA A 240 -15.64 15.00 -9.03
CA ALA A 240 -14.76 13.86 -9.26
C ALA A 240 -15.49 12.50 -9.18
N ILE A 241 -16.37 12.32 -8.19
CA ILE A 241 -17.14 11.09 -8.03
C ILE A 241 -18.13 10.86 -9.19
N VAL A 242 -18.71 11.92 -9.74
CA VAL A 242 -19.63 11.82 -10.89
C VAL A 242 -18.88 11.37 -12.14
N GLN A 243 -17.65 11.83 -12.33
CA GLN A 243 -16.79 11.41 -13.43
C GLN A 243 -16.57 9.89 -13.46
N VAL A 244 -16.44 9.25 -12.30
CA VAL A 244 -16.26 7.79 -12.20
C VAL A 244 -17.47 7.05 -12.80
N PHE A 245 -18.70 7.54 -12.56
CA PHE A 245 -19.91 6.93 -13.12
C PHE A 245 -20.17 7.30 -14.58
N LEU A 246 -19.67 8.44 -15.03
CA LEU A 246 -19.76 8.85 -16.45
C LEU A 246 -18.82 8.04 -17.35
N GLN A 247 -17.77 7.45 -16.78
CA GLN A 247 -16.78 6.64 -17.50
C GLN A 247 -16.75 5.20 -16.92
N PRO A 248 -17.60 4.27 -17.41
CA PRO A 248 -17.71 2.92 -16.85
C PRO A 248 -16.40 2.14 -16.77
N ALA A 249 -15.43 2.44 -17.65
CA ALA A 249 -14.10 1.85 -17.59
C ALA A 249 -13.39 2.13 -16.24
N LEU A 250 -13.67 3.24 -15.58
CA LEU A 250 -13.10 3.58 -14.28
C LEU A 250 -13.62 2.66 -13.15
N LEU A 251 -14.81 2.09 -13.29
CA LEU A 251 -15.34 1.12 -12.32
C LEU A 251 -14.54 -0.19 -12.30
N LEU A 252 -13.85 -0.54 -13.39
CA LEU A 252 -12.95 -1.69 -13.42
C LEU A 252 -11.74 -1.48 -12.50
N PHE A 253 -11.30 -0.23 -12.34
CA PHE A 253 -10.22 0.09 -11.38
C PHE A 253 -10.69 -0.02 -9.93
N VAL A 254 -11.97 0.26 -9.62
CA VAL A 254 -12.56 -0.03 -8.30
C VAL A 254 -12.39 -1.51 -7.98
N PHE A 255 -12.69 -2.40 -8.94
CA PHE A 255 -12.52 -3.85 -8.77
C PHE A 255 -11.04 -4.24 -8.61
N SER A 256 -10.13 -3.64 -9.39
CA SER A 256 -8.69 -3.92 -9.31
C SER A 256 -8.11 -3.50 -7.95
N LEU A 257 -8.48 -2.32 -7.46
CA LEU A 257 -8.09 -1.82 -6.13
C LEU A 257 -8.62 -2.73 -5.03
N LEU A 258 -9.92 -3.10 -5.13
CA LEU A 258 -10.57 -4.01 -4.20
C LEU A 258 -9.80 -5.34 -4.09
N MET A 259 -9.37 -5.91 -5.21
CA MET A 259 -8.58 -7.15 -5.19
C MET A 259 -7.22 -6.93 -4.51
N SER A 260 -6.53 -5.84 -4.82
CA SER A 260 -5.23 -5.53 -4.23
C SER A 260 -5.31 -5.34 -2.72
N ASP A 261 -6.23 -4.49 -2.25
CA ASP A 261 -6.42 -4.18 -0.84
C ASP A 261 -6.84 -5.41 -0.02
N PHE A 262 -7.74 -6.17 -0.59
CA PHE A 262 -8.31 -7.34 0.04
C PHE A 262 -7.26 -8.41 0.40
N PHE A 263 -6.30 -8.67 -0.50
CA PHE A 263 -5.25 -9.67 -0.25
C PHE A 263 -4.14 -9.12 0.63
N ASP A 264 -3.80 -7.85 0.50
CA ASP A 264 -2.81 -7.19 1.35
C ASP A 264 -3.25 -7.22 2.82
N THR A 265 -4.49 -6.84 3.10
CA THR A 265 -5.06 -6.89 4.45
C THR A 265 -5.02 -8.29 5.05
N MET A 266 -5.42 -9.32 4.30
CA MET A 266 -5.47 -10.68 4.88
C MET A 266 -4.09 -11.20 5.22
N GLY A 267 -3.10 -11.00 4.34
CA GLY A 267 -1.71 -11.36 4.60
C GLY A 267 -1.16 -10.65 5.83
N THR A 268 -1.40 -9.35 5.90
CA THR A 268 -0.97 -8.51 7.02
C THR A 268 -1.60 -8.93 8.35
N VAL A 269 -2.92 -9.11 8.39
CA VAL A 269 -3.64 -9.43 9.64
C VAL A 269 -3.23 -10.79 10.18
N VAL A 270 -2.99 -11.78 9.31
CA VAL A 270 -2.47 -13.10 9.72
C VAL A 270 -1.05 -12.97 10.28
N ALA A 271 -0.16 -12.27 9.59
CA ALA A 271 1.23 -12.08 10.02
C ALA A 271 1.33 -11.35 11.36
N VAL A 272 0.57 -10.28 11.54
CA VAL A 272 0.50 -9.53 12.81
C VAL A 272 -0.16 -10.39 13.90
N GLY A 273 -1.22 -11.11 13.54
CA GLY A 273 -1.95 -11.99 14.46
C GLY A 273 -1.10 -13.10 15.03
N GLN A 274 -0.26 -13.73 14.23
CA GLN A 274 0.69 -14.74 14.70
C GLN A 274 1.73 -14.17 15.68
N ARG A 275 2.23 -12.96 15.42
CA ARG A 275 3.17 -12.28 16.32
C ARG A 275 2.51 -11.70 17.56
N GLY A 276 1.25 -11.27 17.44
CA GLY A 276 0.43 -10.72 18.52
C GLY A 276 -0.34 -11.76 19.31
N GLU A 277 -0.19 -13.06 18.99
CA GLU A 277 -0.82 -14.19 19.67
C GLU A 277 -2.37 -14.16 19.59
N PHE A 278 -2.93 -13.63 18.51
CA PHE A 278 -4.37 -13.67 18.21
C PHE A 278 -4.70 -14.33 16.86
N ALA A 279 -3.73 -15.01 16.26
CA ALA A 279 -3.93 -15.94 15.14
C ALA A 279 -3.25 -17.26 15.44
N ASP A 280 -3.90 -18.36 15.02
CA ASP A 280 -3.34 -19.70 15.14
C ASP A 280 -2.31 -20.00 14.01
N LYS A 281 -1.71 -21.19 14.06
CA LYS A 281 -0.71 -21.64 13.08
C LYS A 281 -1.31 -21.87 11.69
N ASP A 282 -2.61 -22.07 11.62
CA ASP A 282 -3.36 -22.30 10.38
C ASP A 282 -3.84 -20.98 9.76
N GLY A 283 -3.53 -19.84 10.41
CA GLY A 283 -3.88 -18.51 9.94
C GLY A 283 -5.30 -18.06 10.28
N ASN A 284 -5.99 -18.78 11.20
CA ASN A 284 -7.28 -18.31 11.70
C ASN A 284 -7.06 -17.21 12.72
N VAL A 285 -7.63 -16.06 12.48
CA VAL A 285 -7.52 -14.86 13.33
C VAL A 285 -8.72 -14.74 14.23
N GLU A 286 -8.45 -14.63 15.53
CA GLU A 286 -9.49 -14.41 16.54
C GLU A 286 -10.13 -13.02 16.36
N ASP A 287 -11.45 -12.95 16.40
CA ASP A 287 -12.21 -11.70 16.24
C ASP A 287 -11.82 -10.89 14.99
N ILE A 288 -11.64 -11.58 13.87
CA ILE A 288 -11.21 -10.92 12.60
C ILE A 288 -12.22 -9.88 12.10
N GLN A 289 -13.53 -10.06 12.36
CA GLN A 289 -14.58 -9.22 11.80
C GLN A 289 -14.44 -7.73 12.14
N PRO A 290 -14.22 -7.30 13.40
CA PRO A 290 -13.97 -5.90 13.73
C PRO A 290 -12.74 -5.32 13.03
N ILE A 291 -11.66 -6.12 12.86
CA ILE A 291 -10.45 -5.68 12.14
C ILE A 291 -10.81 -5.37 10.69
N LEU A 292 -11.51 -6.30 10.02
CA LEU A 292 -11.90 -6.15 8.62
C LEU A 292 -12.89 -5.00 8.39
N MET A 293 -13.79 -4.76 9.33
CA MET A 293 -14.72 -3.64 9.27
C MET A 293 -14.00 -2.29 9.32
N VAL A 294 -13.06 -2.15 10.26
CA VAL A 294 -12.29 -0.91 10.38
C VAL A 294 -11.36 -0.70 9.19
N ASP A 295 -10.70 -1.75 8.71
CA ASP A 295 -9.84 -1.71 7.54
C ASP A 295 -10.60 -1.27 6.28
N SER A 296 -11.76 -1.88 6.04
CA SER A 296 -12.62 -1.49 4.90
C SER A 296 -13.14 -0.06 5.00
N ALA A 297 -13.51 0.39 6.20
CA ALA A 297 -13.86 1.79 6.44
C ALA A 297 -12.66 2.71 6.22
N ALA A 298 -11.44 2.25 6.56
CA ALA A 298 -10.22 3.01 6.41
C ALA A 298 -9.89 3.28 4.93
N ALA A 299 -10.13 2.32 4.05
CA ALA A 299 -9.98 2.52 2.61
C ALA A 299 -10.88 3.66 2.10
N ALA A 300 -12.17 3.65 2.50
CA ALA A 300 -13.11 4.70 2.12
C ALA A 300 -12.72 6.07 2.72
N VAL A 301 -12.32 6.11 3.99
CA VAL A 301 -11.85 7.33 4.67
C VAL A 301 -10.56 7.84 4.02
N GLY A 302 -9.66 6.96 3.61
CA GLY A 302 -8.43 7.32 2.90
C GLY A 302 -8.70 8.03 1.59
N GLY A 303 -9.61 7.51 0.77
CA GLY A 303 -10.07 8.18 -0.45
C GLY A 303 -10.73 9.53 -0.17
N PHE A 304 -11.58 9.62 0.88
CA PHE A 304 -12.21 10.86 1.31
C PHE A 304 -11.19 11.91 1.78
N CYS A 305 -10.20 11.50 2.57
CA CYS A 305 -9.17 12.41 3.09
C CYS A 305 -8.15 12.83 2.03
N GLY A 306 -8.07 12.12 0.90
CA GLY A 306 -7.02 12.35 -0.09
C GLY A 306 -5.70 11.62 0.23
N ALA A 307 -5.74 10.61 1.11
CA ALA A 307 -4.56 9.84 1.51
C ALA A 307 -4.29 8.62 0.63
N SER A 308 -5.12 8.33 -0.39
CA SER A 308 -5.27 7.04 -1.05
C SER A 308 -5.88 5.99 -0.10
N SER A 309 -5.94 4.70 -0.46
CA SER A 309 -6.51 3.70 0.45
C SER A 309 -5.65 3.54 1.70
N ILE A 310 -6.29 3.62 2.86
CA ILE A 310 -5.66 3.34 4.14
C ILE A 310 -5.97 1.89 4.48
N THR A 311 -4.94 1.10 4.72
CA THR A 311 -5.03 -0.34 4.99
C THR A 311 -4.09 -0.76 6.11
N THR A 312 -4.21 -2.00 6.58
CA THR A 312 -3.38 -2.56 7.64
C THR A 312 -1.91 -2.67 7.23
N PHE A 313 -1.00 -2.40 8.16
CA PHE A 313 0.46 -2.42 7.93
C PHE A 313 1.12 -3.62 8.60
N VAL A 314 1.85 -4.42 7.81
CA VAL A 314 2.57 -5.61 8.29
C VAL A 314 3.66 -5.26 9.30
N GLU A 315 4.19 -4.06 9.27
CA GLU A 315 5.15 -3.52 10.23
C GLU A 315 4.61 -3.53 11.67
N SER A 316 3.29 -3.59 11.85
CA SER A 316 2.66 -3.80 13.15
C SER A 316 3.12 -5.09 13.83
N ALA A 317 3.58 -6.08 13.05
CA ALA A 317 4.17 -7.31 13.58
C ALA A 317 5.41 -7.06 14.44
N SER A 318 6.18 -5.99 14.15
CA SER A 318 7.34 -5.61 14.98
C SER A 318 6.95 -5.06 16.35
N GLY A 319 5.87 -4.30 16.44
CA GLY A 319 5.29 -3.86 17.71
C GLY A 319 4.67 -5.01 18.50
N ALA A 320 3.96 -5.89 17.82
CA ALA A 320 3.44 -7.12 18.42
C ALA A 320 4.56 -8.01 18.97
N ALA A 321 5.66 -8.17 18.24
CA ALA A 321 6.87 -8.86 18.71
C ALA A 321 7.56 -8.15 19.90
N ALA A 322 7.39 -6.82 20.01
CA ALA A 322 7.89 -6.04 21.16
C ALA A 322 6.96 -6.09 22.38
N GLY A 323 5.85 -6.84 22.32
CA GLY A 323 4.94 -7.10 23.43
C GLY A 323 3.60 -6.37 23.38
N ALA A 324 3.27 -5.63 22.31
CA ALA A 324 1.93 -5.10 22.11
C ALA A 324 0.93 -6.23 21.86
N ARG A 325 -0.23 -6.16 22.52
CA ARG A 325 -1.32 -7.15 22.42
C ARG A 325 -2.69 -6.50 22.23
N THR A 326 -2.76 -5.20 22.44
CA THR A 326 -4.03 -4.47 22.52
C THR A 326 -4.03 -3.22 21.64
N GLY A 327 -5.22 -2.63 21.48
CA GLY A 327 -5.37 -1.38 20.74
C GLY A 327 -4.74 -0.15 21.39
N LEU A 328 -4.25 -0.25 22.63
CA LEU A 328 -3.55 0.88 23.26
C LEU A 328 -2.27 1.27 22.48
N SER A 329 -1.56 0.30 21.94
CA SER A 329 -0.41 0.56 21.06
C SER A 329 -0.78 1.41 19.85
N ASN A 330 -1.97 1.20 19.26
CA ASN A 330 -2.45 1.98 18.13
C ASN A 330 -2.76 3.44 18.51
N ILE A 331 -3.20 3.69 19.75
CA ILE A 331 -3.36 5.07 20.23
C ILE A 331 -2.02 5.81 20.20
N VAL A 332 -0.95 5.14 20.64
CA VAL A 332 0.41 5.71 20.59
C VAL A 332 0.83 6.00 19.13
N VAL A 333 0.63 5.04 18.24
CA VAL A 333 0.94 5.21 16.80
C VAL A 333 0.17 6.38 16.19
N GLY A 334 -1.14 6.42 16.42
CA GLY A 334 -1.99 7.48 15.88
C GLY A 334 -1.61 8.87 16.38
N LEU A 335 -1.29 9.01 17.66
CA LEU A 335 -0.81 10.28 18.23
C LEU A 335 0.51 10.74 17.61
N LEU A 336 1.43 9.81 17.33
CA LEU A 336 2.68 10.12 16.65
C LEU A 336 2.44 10.59 15.22
N PHE A 337 1.52 9.97 14.47
CA PHE A 337 1.13 10.45 13.15
C PHE A 337 0.58 11.88 13.19
N VAL A 338 -0.26 12.23 14.19
CA VAL A 338 -0.73 13.61 14.38
C VAL A 338 0.43 14.57 14.59
N VAL A 339 1.40 14.21 15.43
CA VAL A 339 2.59 15.04 15.66
C VAL A 339 3.37 15.28 14.38
N PHE A 340 3.63 14.23 13.60
CA PHE A 340 4.41 14.31 12.37
C PHE A 340 3.69 15.06 11.24
N ALA A 341 2.36 15.18 11.27
CA ALA A 341 1.61 16.00 10.32
C ALA A 341 2.05 17.47 10.29
N PHE A 342 2.55 17.98 11.40
CA PHE A 342 3.03 19.37 11.50
C PHE A 342 4.46 19.58 10.97
N PHE A 343 5.20 18.52 10.61
CA PHE A 343 6.59 18.62 10.19
C PHE A 343 6.79 18.68 8.67
N ALA A 344 5.83 19.24 7.93
CA ALA A 344 5.88 19.36 6.48
C ALA A 344 7.21 19.92 5.93
N PRO A 345 7.81 21.00 6.49
CA PRO A 345 9.08 21.52 5.98
C PRO A 345 10.23 20.52 6.10
N VAL A 346 10.26 19.73 7.17
CA VAL A 346 11.32 18.74 7.41
C VAL A 346 11.11 17.53 6.50
N ILE A 347 9.89 17.04 6.38
CA ILE A 347 9.56 15.88 5.55
C ILE A 347 9.72 16.22 4.07
N GLY A 348 9.44 17.45 3.68
CA GLY A 348 9.65 17.96 2.31
C GLY A 348 11.12 17.98 1.86
N MET A 349 12.08 17.87 2.79
CA MET A 349 13.49 17.70 2.46
C MET A 349 13.83 16.30 1.91
N VAL A 350 12.96 15.32 2.15
CA VAL A 350 13.21 13.95 1.70
C VAL A 350 13.03 13.87 0.19
N SER A 351 14.08 13.52 -0.54
CA SER A 351 14.03 13.33 -1.99
C SER A 351 13.61 11.91 -2.36
N SER A 352 13.15 11.69 -3.60
CA SER A 352 12.86 10.35 -4.13
C SER A 352 14.10 9.44 -4.13
N SER A 353 15.30 10.01 -4.24
CA SER A 353 16.56 9.27 -4.09
C SER A 353 16.73 8.73 -2.66
N ALA A 354 16.37 9.52 -1.66
CA ALA A 354 16.47 9.10 -0.26
C ALA A 354 15.48 8.00 0.10
N THR A 355 14.28 7.99 -0.51
CA THR A 355 13.26 6.95 -0.31
C THR A 355 13.50 5.68 -1.12
N CYS A 356 14.39 5.71 -2.12
CA CYS A 356 14.71 4.59 -2.99
C CYS A 356 15.05 3.32 -2.20
N GLY A 357 15.91 3.42 -1.18
CA GLY A 357 16.30 2.28 -0.35
C GLY A 357 15.13 1.62 0.38
N ALA A 358 14.22 2.43 0.92
CA ALA A 358 13.02 1.92 1.59
C ALA A 358 12.11 1.17 0.60
N LEU A 359 11.84 1.75 -0.59
CA LEU A 359 11.01 1.13 -1.61
C LEU A 359 11.59 -0.20 -2.12
N VAL A 360 12.92 -0.26 -2.32
CA VAL A 360 13.61 -1.49 -2.74
C VAL A 360 13.51 -2.58 -1.68
N VAL A 361 13.73 -2.24 -0.40
CA VAL A 361 13.66 -3.22 0.68
C VAL A 361 12.21 -3.69 0.91
N VAL A 362 11.23 -2.80 0.84
CA VAL A 362 9.80 -3.20 0.94
C VAL A 362 9.44 -4.14 -0.20
N GLY A 363 9.83 -3.83 -1.43
CA GLY A 363 9.62 -4.72 -2.57
C GLY A 363 10.27 -6.09 -2.36
N TYR A 364 11.49 -6.13 -1.82
CA TYR A 364 12.18 -7.38 -1.46
C TYR A 364 11.41 -8.18 -0.41
N LEU A 365 10.89 -7.55 0.63
CA LEU A 365 10.14 -8.24 1.69
C LEU A 365 8.88 -8.92 1.16
N MET A 366 8.21 -8.32 0.16
CA MET A 366 7.04 -8.91 -0.50
C MET A 366 7.38 -10.11 -1.39
N LEU A 367 8.63 -10.28 -1.80
CA LEU A 367 9.08 -11.45 -2.59
C LEU A 367 9.08 -12.77 -1.79
N SER A 368 9.01 -12.73 -0.48
CA SER A 368 8.99 -13.94 0.37
C SER A 368 7.84 -14.89 0.01
N ASP A 369 6.75 -14.37 -0.52
CA ASP A 369 5.57 -15.13 -0.94
C ASP A 369 5.78 -16.02 -2.17
N VAL A 370 6.91 -15.88 -2.88
CA VAL A 370 7.29 -16.75 -4.03
C VAL A 370 7.33 -18.22 -3.63
N ALA A 371 7.74 -18.52 -2.39
CA ALA A 371 7.79 -19.88 -1.88
C ALA A 371 6.41 -20.56 -1.73
N HIS A 372 5.34 -19.79 -1.71
CA HIS A 372 3.96 -20.30 -1.55
C HIS A 372 3.26 -20.56 -2.90
N ILE A 373 3.94 -20.31 -4.01
CA ILE A 373 3.41 -20.61 -5.35
C ILE A 373 3.85 -22.02 -5.75
N ASP A 374 2.88 -22.82 -6.22
CA ASP A 374 3.15 -24.14 -6.80
C ASP A 374 3.70 -23.98 -8.22
N TRP A 375 5.03 -23.92 -8.32
CA TRP A 375 5.75 -23.75 -9.59
C TRP A 375 5.82 -25.03 -10.43
N GLU A 376 5.55 -26.20 -9.84
CA GLU A 376 5.58 -27.48 -10.56
C GLU A 376 4.32 -27.68 -11.41
N ASN A 377 3.20 -27.08 -10.97
CA ASN A 377 1.93 -27.17 -11.67
C ASN A 377 1.71 -25.97 -12.59
N ILE A 378 1.77 -26.18 -13.90
CA ILE A 378 1.63 -25.12 -14.91
C ILE A 378 0.31 -24.35 -14.81
N GLU A 379 -0.76 -24.98 -14.33
CA GLU A 379 -2.08 -24.37 -14.18
C GLU A 379 -2.07 -23.24 -13.11
N HIS A 380 -1.14 -23.31 -12.17
CA HIS A 380 -0.91 -22.32 -11.13
C HIS A 380 0.31 -21.45 -11.41
N ALA A 381 1.39 -22.05 -11.90
CA ALA A 381 2.66 -21.40 -12.16
C ALA A 381 2.59 -20.34 -13.25
N PHE A 382 1.99 -20.67 -14.41
CA PHE A 382 1.95 -19.74 -15.54
C PHE A 382 1.07 -18.50 -15.28
N PRO A 383 -0.14 -18.63 -14.71
CA PRO A 383 -0.92 -17.45 -14.31
C PRO A 383 -0.21 -16.56 -13.28
N ALA A 384 0.46 -17.20 -12.31
CA ALA A 384 1.26 -16.47 -11.34
C ALA A 384 2.42 -15.71 -12.01
N PHE A 385 3.17 -16.37 -12.90
CA PHE A 385 4.23 -15.75 -13.68
C PHE A 385 3.71 -14.59 -14.53
N ALA A 386 2.58 -14.77 -15.24
CA ALA A 386 1.98 -13.72 -16.07
C ALA A 386 1.58 -12.50 -15.25
N CYS A 387 1.04 -12.71 -14.03
CA CYS A 387 0.70 -11.64 -13.10
C CYS A 387 1.97 -10.92 -12.61
N ILE A 388 2.95 -11.66 -12.09
CA ILE A 388 4.19 -11.11 -11.51
C ILE A 388 4.97 -10.28 -12.53
N MET A 389 5.12 -10.80 -13.77
CA MET A 389 5.82 -10.11 -14.85
C MET A 389 5.01 -8.98 -15.44
N GLY A 390 3.69 -9.19 -15.58
CA GLY A 390 2.79 -8.21 -16.19
C GLY A 390 2.76 -6.88 -15.44
N ILE A 391 2.80 -6.91 -14.12
CA ILE A 391 2.74 -5.70 -13.28
C ILE A 391 3.88 -4.72 -13.59
N PRO A 392 5.17 -5.05 -13.37
CA PRO A 392 6.25 -4.11 -13.62
C PRO A 392 6.49 -3.84 -15.12
N MET A 393 6.27 -4.82 -16.01
CA MET A 393 6.54 -4.66 -17.45
C MET A 393 5.54 -3.74 -18.15
N THR A 394 4.28 -3.73 -17.69
CA THR A 394 3.26 -2.81 -18.24
C THR A 394 3.13 -1.52 -17.43
N TYR A 395 3.93 -1.37 -16.37
CA TYR A 395 3.82 -0.25 -15.44
C TYR A 395 2.39 -0.11 -14.85
N SER A 396 1.69 -1.24 -14.71
CA SER A 396 0.28 -1.28 -14.28
C SER A 396 -0.03 -2.57 -13.51
N ILE A 397 -0.43 -2.40 -12.26
CA ILE A 397 -0.87 -3.51 -11.39
C ILE A 397 -2.11 -4.15 -11.97
N THR A 398 -3.05 -3.33 -12.46
CA THR A 398 -4.30 -3.80 -13.08
C THR A 398 -4.06 -4.71 -14.27
N ASN A 399 -3.11 -4.35 -15.16
CA ASN A 399 -2.78 -5.17 -16.32
C ASN A 399 -2.22 -6.54 -15.90
N GLY A 400 -1.31 -6.55 -14.93
CA GLY A 400 -0.73 -7.81 -14.44
C GLY A 400 -1.76 -8.73 -13.80
N ILE A 401 -2.67 -8.18 -12.98
CA ILE A 401 -3.80 -8.95 -12.42
C ILE A 401 -4.65 -9.54 -13.55
N GLY A 402 -4.99 -8.72 -14.55
CA GLY A 402 -5.76 -9.17 -15.71
C GLY A 402 -5.08 -10.28 -16.48
N PHE A 403 -3.76 -10.20 -16.71
CA PHE A 403 -2.99 -11.28 -17.37
C PHE A 403 -3.04 -12.58 -16.57
N GLY A 404 -2.88 -12.50 -15.24
CA GLY A 404 -2.98 -13.65 -14.36
C GLY A 404 -4.36 -14.31 -14.41
N PHE A 405 -5.43 -13.52 -14.30
CA PHE A 405 -6.80 -14.03 -14.29
C PHE A 405 -7.22 -14.63 -15.61
N ILE A 406 -6.96 -13.93 -16.72
CA ILE A 406 -7.29 -14.42 -18.07
C ILE A 406 -6.52 -15.70 -18.38
N SER A 407 -5.20 -15.73 -18.11
CA SER A 407 -4.39 -16.93 -18.38
C SER A 407 -4.83 -18.14 -17.55
N TYR A 408 -5.21 -17.93 -16.28
CA TYR A 408 -5.76 -19.01 -15.45
C TYR A 408 -7.04 -19.59 -16.05
N VAL A 409 -8.00 -18.75 -16.42
CA VAL A 409 -9.27 -19.21 -17.01
C VAL A 409 -9.03 -19.93 -18.35
N VAL A 410 -8.15 -19.39 -19.20
CA VAL A 410 -7.80 -20.03 -20.49
C VAL A 410 -7.17 -21.41 -20.28
N ILE A 411 -6.22 -21.52 -19.34
CA ILE A 411 -5.57 -22.81 -19.04
C ILE A 411 -6.59 -23.83 -18.53
N MET A 412 -7.46 -23.44 -17.61
CA MET A 412 -8.51 -24.31 -17.06
C MET A 412 -9.54 -24.73 -18.11
N LEU A 413 -9.80 -23.89 -19.12
CA LEU A 413 -10.62 -24.25 -20.28
C LEU A 413 -9.93 -25.32 -21.14
N VAL A 414 -8.68 -25.10 -21.50
CA VAL A 414 -7.91 -26.00 -22.40
C VAL A 414 -7.66 -27.35 -21.74
N THR A 415 -7.45 -27.41 -20.43
CA THR A 415 -7.28 -28.63 -19.65
C THR A 415 -8.58 -29.37 -19.36
N GLY A 416 -9.73 -28.82 -19.80
CA GLY A 416 -11.05 -29.43 -19.58
C GLY A 416 -11.58 -29.31 -18.16
N ARG A 417 -10.95 -28.48 -17.32
CA ARG A 417 -11.29 -28.26 -15.92
C ARG A 417 -12.09 -26.95 -15.67
N ALA A 418 -12.78 -26.46 -16.68
CA ALA A 418 -13.59 -25.25 -16.64
C ALA A 418 -14.61 -25.22 -15.47
N LYS A 419 -15.09 -26.40 -15.05
CA LYS A 419 -16.06 -26.53 -13.93
C LYS A 419 -15.46 -26.20 -12.56
N GLU A 420 -14.14 -26.24 -12.43
CA GLU A 420 -13.43 -25.93 -11.20
C GLU A 420 -13.23 -24.41 -11.03
N VAL A 421 -13.34 -23.65 -12.11
CA VAL A 421 -13.26 -22.19 -12.09
C VAL A 421 -14.51 -21.60 -11.43
N LYS A 422 -14.32 -20.86 -10.35
CA LYS A 422 -15.41 -20.22 -9.64
C LYS A 422 -16.10 -19.14 -10.49
N PRO A 423 -17.42 -18.91 -10.34
CA PRO A 423 -18.14 -17.93 -11.15
C PRO A 423 -17.54 -16.52 -11.12
N LEU A 424 -17.05 -16.07 -9.98
CA LEU A 424 -16.41 -14.76 -9.84
C LEU A 424 -15.16 -14.63 -10.70
N MET A 425 -14.35 -15.70 -10.85
CA MET A 425 -13.17 -15.69 -11.71
C MET A 425 -13.54 -15.55 -13.20
N TRP A 426 -14.66 -16.14 -13.63
CA TRP A 426 -15.17 -15.94 -14.98
C TRP A 426 -15.56 -14.50 -15.23
N VAL A 427 -16.32 -13.91 -14.30
CA VAL A 427 -16.78 -12.51 -14.41
C VAL A 427 -15.57 -11.57 -14.40
N ALA A 428 -14.63 -11.76 -13.49
CA ALA A 428 -13.42 -10.95 -13.38
C ALA A 428 -12.55 -11.04 -14.64
N SER A 429 -12.30 -12.25 -15.14
CA SER A 429 -11.47 -12.46 -16.35
C SER A 429 -12.14 -11.85 -17.59
N LEU A 430 -13.46 -11.97 -17.71
CA LEU A 430 -14.22 -11.32 -18.78
C LEU A 430 -14.15 -9.79 -18.68
N ALA A 431 -14.27 -9.24 -17.48
CA ALA A 431 -14.15 -7.80 -17.24
C ALA A 431 -12.77 -7.27 -17.65
N PHE A 432 -11.67 -7.95 -17.27
CA PHE A 432 -10.32 -7.60 -17.70
C PHE A 432 -10.14 -7.73 -19.21
N LEU A 433 -10.68 -8.79 -19.82
CA LEU A 433 -10.61 -8.99 -21.27
C LEU A 433 -11.33 -7.85 -22.01
N LEU A 434 -12.52 -7.47 -21.56
CA LEU A 434 -13.25 -6.33 -22.12
C LEU A 434 -12.48 -5.03 -21.93
N MET A 435 -11.86 -4.82 -20.75
CA MET A 435 -11.01 -3.66 -20.51
C MET A 435 -9.87 -3.59 -21.53
N PHE A 436 -9.16 -4.69 -21.80
CA PHE A 436 -8.05 -4.72 -22.75
C PHE A 436 -8.45 -4.55 -24.22
N ILE A 437 -9.70 -4.88 -24.56
CA ILE A 437 -10.23 -4.69 -25.92
C ILE A 437 -10.76 -3.28 -26.13
N LEU A 438 -11.30 -2.64 -25.07
CA LEU A 438 -11.96 -1.34 -25.15
C LEU A 438 -11.03 -0.17 -24.79
N ALA A 439 -9.87 -0.43 -24.17
CA ALA A 439 -8.82 0.56 -23.89
C ALA A 439 -7.95 0.80 -25.12
#